data_39e557659619eae87a63de5051dacca6
#
_entry.id   39e557659619eae87a63de5051dacca6
#
_cell.length_a   1.000
_cell.length_b   1.000
_cell.length_c   1.000
_cell.angle_alpha   90.00
_cell.angle_beta   90.00
_cell.angle_gamma   90.00
#
_symmetry.space_group_name_H-M   'P 1'
#
loop_
_entity.id
_entity.type
_entity.pdbx_description
1 polymer ?
#
loop_
_entity_poly.entity_id
_entity_poly.type
_entity_poly.pdbx_seq_one_letter_code
_entity_poly.pdbx_strand_id
1 'polypeptide(L)'
;SEMCIRDSFTVLHAGGKFGGGGYKVSGGLHGVGSSVVNALSTQLDVKVYKNGQIHFQEYTRGQVVADLKVIGETDRTGTTVHFTPDPEIFTETVEFDFEKLNKRIQELAFLNRGLSISITDKRDGMEQSKDYHYEGGIASYVQYINENKEVIFDNPIYTDGEMEDITVEVAMQYTTGYHETVMSFANNIHTHEG
;
A
#
# COMPACT_ATOMS: atom_id res chain seq x y z
N SER A 1 5.38 -7.23 20.55
CA SER A 1 4.83 -8.23 21.47
C SER A 1 3.82 -9.11 20.74
N GLU A 2 3.55 -10.30 21.23
CA GLU A 2 2.55 -11.25 20.71
C GLU A 2 1.18 -10.61 20.48
N MET A 3 0.71 -9.81 21.42
CA MET A 3 -0.55 -9.06 21.29
C MET A 3 -0.59 -8.18 20.04
N CYS A 4 0.50 -7.52 19.65
CA CYS A 4 0.49 -6.63 18.50
C CYS A 4 0.24 -7.34 17.17
N ILE A 5 0.77 -8.55 16.95
CA ILE A 5 0.58 -9.29 15.70
C ILE A 5 -0.86 -9.77 15.61
N ARG A 6 -1.34 -10.45 16.64
CA ARG A 6 -2.71 -10.96 16.75
C ARG A 6 -3.72 -9.83 16.60
N ASP A 7 -3.59 -8.77 17.39
CA ASP A 7 -4.56 -7.67 17.43
C ASP A 7 -4.64 -6.92 16.09
N SER A 8 -3.51 -6.75 15.39
CA SER A 8 -3.50 -6.11 14.05
C SER A 8 -4.35 -6.83 13.01
N PHE A 9 -4.55 -8.15 13.16
CA PHE A 9 -5.29 -8.96 12.19
C PHE A 9 -6.66 -9.45 12.68
N THR A 10 -6.99 -9.28 13.98
CA THR A 10 -8.25 -9.77 14.54
C THR A 10 -9.09 -8.71 15.24
N VAL A 11 -8.49 -7.58 15.62
CA VAL A 11 -9.19 -6.52 16.36
C VAL A 11 -9.44 -5.33 15.43
N LEU A 12 -10.67 -4.84 15.37
CA LEU A 12 -11.02 -3.62 14.67
C LEU A 12 -10.39 -2.41 15.39
N HIS A 13 -9.89 -1.47 14.63
CA HIS A 13 -9.25 -0.24 15.14
C HIS A 13 -7.97 -0.46 15.99
N ALA A 14 -7.33 -1.62 15.87
CA ALA A 14 -6.07 -1.94 16.56
C ALA A 14 -4.81 -1.44 15.81
N GLY A 15 -4.95 -0.56 14.84
CA GLY A 15 -3.83 -0.05 14.03
C GLY A 15 -2.87 0.83 14.83
N GLY A 16 -1.56 0.68 14.61
CA GLY A 16 -0.51 1.51 15.21
C GLY A 16 -0.54 3.00 14.79
N LYS A 17 -1.56 3.41 14.04
CA LYS A 17 -1.80 4.77 13.56
C LYS A 17 -2.61 5.63 14.55
N PHE A 18 -3.17 5.01 15.59
CA PHE A 18 -3.93 5.72 16.62
C PHE A 18 -3.01 6.12 17.77
N GLY A 19 -2.53 7.36 17.77
CA GLY A 19 -1.94 8.01 18.95
C GLY A 19 -0.46 7.77 19.25
N GLY A 20 0.34 7.37 18.27
CA GLY A 20 1.78 7.27 18.49
C GLY A 20 2.55 7.61 17.22
N GLY A 21 3.35 8.67 17.22
CA GLY A 21 4.09 9.28 16.11
C GLY A 21 4.99 8.38 15.23
N GLY A 22 4.59 7.14 14.97
CA GLY A 22 5.31 6.17 14.16
C GLY A 22 5.07 6.29 12.65
N TYR A 23 4.03 7.00 12.23
CA TYR A 23 3.69 7.19 10.82
C TYR A 23 3.47 8.66 10.51
N LYS A 24 4.30 9.25 9.64
CA LYS A 24 4.12 10.63 9.14
C LYS A 24 2.98 10.74 8.13
N VAL A 25 2.85 9.75 7.26
CA VAL A 25 1.77 9.62 6.27
C VAL A 25 1.31 8.18 6.24
N SER A 26 0.01 7.95 6.27
CA SER A 26 -0.52 6.58 6.22
C SER A 26 -1.85 6.54 5.50
N GLY A 27 -1.96 5.74 4.44
CA GLY A 27 -3.26 5.39 3.86
C GLY A 27 -4.10 4.58 4.86
N GLY A 28 -5.40 4.86 4.92
CA GLY A 28 -6.34 4.18 5.81
C GLY A 28 -6.49 4.86 7.17
N LEU A 29 -7.71 5.27 7.47
CA LEU A 29 -8.08 6.04 8.66
C LEU A 29 -8.78 5.21 9.73
N HIS A 30 -9.17 3.96 9.43
CA HIS A 30 -10.07 3.19 10.29
C HIS A 30 -9.40 2.02 11.02
N GLY A 31 -8.13 1.65 10.68
CA GLY A 31 -7.41 0.55 11.32
C GLY A 31 -8.11 -0.82 11.15
N VAL A 32 -8.80 -1.02 10.02
CA VAL A 32 -9.56 -2.25 9.75
C VAL A 32 -9.04 -3.04 8.54
N GLY A 33 -8.12 -2.48 7.75
CA GLY A 33 -7.71 -3.10 6.49
C GLY A 33 -7.18 -4.52 6.64
N SER A 34 -6.26 -4.75 7.56
CA SER A 34 -5.67 -6.08 7.81
C SER A 34 -6.67 -7.08 8.40
N SER A 35 -7.53 -6.64 9.31
CA SER A 35 -8.56 -7.51 9.90
C SER A 35 -9.66 -7.87 8.90
N VAL A 36 -10.00 -6.96 7.97
CA VAL A 36 -10.93 -7.24 6.88
C VAL A 36 -10.33 -8.25 5.88
N VAL A 37 -9.08 -8.07 5.46
CA VAL A 37 -8.41 -9.06 4.60
C VAL A 37 -8.40 -10.45 5.25
N ASN A 38 -8.11 -10.52 6.56
CA ASN A 38 -8.17 -11.78 7.30
C ASN A 38 -9.57 -12.39 7.29
N ALA A 39 -10.61 -11.61 7.59
CA ALA A 39 -11.99 -12.09 7.62
C ALA A 39 -12.49 -12.59 6.25
N LEU A 40 -11.97 -12.01 5.16
CA LEU A 40 -12.33 -12.34 3.78
C LEU A 40 -11.42 -13.41 3.14
N SER A 41 -10.59 -14.10 3.94
CA SER A 41 -9.65 -15.11 3.48
C SER A 41 -9.92 -16.47 4.10
N THR A 42 -9.86 -17.53 3.30
CA THR A 42 -9.88 -18.92 3.81
C THR A 42 -8.66 -19.23 4.64
N GLN A 43 -7.52 -18.62 4.29
CA GLN A 43 -6.25 -18.73 4.99
C GLN A 43 -5.51 -17.40 4.95
N LEU A 44 -4.91 -17.00 6.06
CA LEU A 44 -3.96 -15.89 6.13
C LEU A 44 -2.81 -16.25 7.07
N ASP A 45 -1.58 -16.13 6.57
CA ASP A 45 -0.35 -16.39 7.30
C ASP A 45 0.46 -15.11 7.45
N VAL A 46 0.96 -14.87 8.65
CA VAL A 46 1.85 -13.75 8.95
C VAL A 46 3.18 -14.26 9.48
N LYS A 47 4.28 -13.83 8.85
CA LYS A 47 5.64 -14.03 9.36
C LYS A 47 6.25 -12.67 9.69
N VAL A 48 6.67 -12.49 10.93
CA VAL A 48 7.37 -11.28 11.39
C VAL A 48 8.81 -11.63 11.71
N TYR A 49 9.73 -10.98 11.02
CA TYR A 49 11.18 -11.11 11.18
C TYR A 49 11.64 -10.01 12.11
N LYS A 50 11.97 -10.34 13.35
CA LYS A 50 12.34 -9.37 14.37
C LYS A 50 13.17 -10.00 15.49
N ASN A 51 14.16 -9.24 15.99
CA ASN A 51 15.00 -9.64 17.13
C ASN A 51 15.67 -11.00 16.97
N GLY A 52 16.18 -11.30 15.76
CA GLY A 52 16.85 -12.57 15.46
C GLY A 52 15.92 -13.76 15.25
N GLN A 53 14.61 -13.59 15.33
CA GLN A 53 13.62 -14.66 15.26
C GLN A 53 12.56 -14.43 14.18
N ILE A 54 11.99 -15.54 13.68
CA ILE A 54 10.85 -15.55 12.78
C ILE A 54 9.64 -15.98 13.58
N HIS A 55 8.74 -15.03 13.82
CA HIS A 55 7.45 -15.27 14.46
C HIS A 55 6.40 -15.59 13.42
N PHE A 56 5.59 -16.61 13.62
CA PHE A 56 4.56 -17.08 12.69
C PHE A 56 3.21 -17.17 13.37
N GLN A 57 2.19 -16.64 12.69
CA GLN A 57 0.79 -16.70 13.11
C GLN A 57 -0.08 -17.06 11.91
N GLU A 58 -1.04 -17.95 12.12
CA GLU A 58 -1.98 -18.45 11.12
C GLU A 58 -3.42 -18.12 11.51
N TYR A 59 -4.22 -17.79 10.48
CA TYR A 59 -5.63 -17.44 10.62
C TYR A 59 -6.47 -18.13 9.54
N THR A 60 -7.74 -18.37 9.87
CA THR A 60 -8.76 -18.84 8.94
C THR A 60 -10.03 -18.02 9.13
N ARG A 61 -10.52 -17.34 8.08
CA ARG A 61 -11.75 -16.54 8.12
C ARG A 61 -11.83 -15.61 9.33
N GLY A 62 -10.75 -14.89 9.61
CA GLY A 62 -10.66 -13.97 10.73
C GLY A 62 -10.34 -14.59 12.09
N GLN A 63 -10.33 -15.92 12.21
CA GLN A 63 -10.08 -16.62 13.46
C GLN A 63 -8.63 -17.08 13.56
N VAL A 64 -8.04 -16.96 14.76
CA VAL A 64 -6.71 -17.52 15.06
C VAL A 64 -6.79 -19.05 15.02
N VAL A 65 -5.93 -19.70 14.24
CA VAL A 65 -5.88 -21.17 14.15
C VAL A 65 -5.02 -21.78 15.27
N ALA A 66 -3.91 -21.13 15.60
CA ALA A 66 -2.97 -21.61 16.61
C ALA A 66 -2.25 -20.41 17.26
N ASP A 67 -1.65 -20.66 18.42
CA ASP A 67 -0.83 -19.66 19.12
C ASP A 67 0.39 -19.27 18.27
N LEU A 68 0.89 -18.05 18.51
CA LEU A 68 2.09 -17.53 17.87
C LEU A 68 3.27 -18.48 18.12
N LYS A 69 4.01 -18.80 17.07
CA LYS A 69 5.17 -19.70 17.12
C LYS A 69 6.42 -19.00 16.65
N VAL A 70 7.55 -19.32 17.25
CA VAL A 70 8.87 -19.04 16.67
C VAL A 70 9.22 -20.24 15.79
N ILE A 71 9.39 -19.99 14.49
CA ILE A 71 9.63 -21.03 13.47
C ILE A 71 11.07 -21.06 12.94
N GLY A 72 11.92 -20.13 13.36
CA GLY A 72 13.31 -20.07 12.94
C GLY A 72 14.03 -18.83 13.42
N GLU A 73 15.29 -18.70 13.01
CA GLU A 73 16.15 -17.55 13.25
C GLU A 73 16.32 -16.73 11.96
N THR A 74 16.65 -15.44 12.11
CA THR A 74 16.83 -14.53 10.97
C THR A 74 17.74 -13.36 11.35
N ASP A 75 18.52 -12.86 10.40
CA ASP A 75 19.34 -11.65 10.50
C ASP A 75 18.64 -10.40 9.93
N ARG A 76 17.48 -10.60 9.28
CA ARG A 76 16.69 -9.50 8.65
C ARG A 76 15.52 -9.08 9.53
N THR A 77 15.00 -7.89 9.21
CA THR A 77 13.74 -7.36 9.76
C THR A 77 12.70 -7.23 8.65
N GLY A 78 11.42 -7.36 9.01
CA GLY A 78 10.33 -7.20 8.06
C GLY A 78 9.11 -8.04 8.38
N THR A 79 8.13 -8.04 7.48
CA THR A 79 6.88 -8.79 7.61
C THR A 79 6.52 -9.40 6.27
N THR A 80 6.08 -10.64 6.28
CA THR A 80 5.47 -11.31 5.12
C THR A 80 4.04 -11.66 5.49
N VAL A 81 3.10 -11.29 4.64
CA VAL A 81 1.70 -11.67 4.74
C VAL A 81 1.33 -12.45 3.50
N HIS A 82 0.79 -13.64 3.69
CA HIS A 82 0.22 -14.47 2.63
C HIS A 82 -1.25 -14.68 2.92
N PHE A 83 -2.12 -14.57 1.92
CA PHE A 83 -3.55 -14.82 2.09
C PHE A 83 -4.16 -15.43 0.84
N THR A 84 -5.24 -16.18 1.06
CA THR A 84 -6.06 -16.80 0.00
C THR A 84 -7.47 -16.27 0.11
N PRO A 85 -7.98 -15.53 -0.88
CA PRO A 85 -9.35 -15.02 -0.87
C PRO A 85 -10.39 -16.15 -0.72
N ASP A 86 -11.48 -15.88 0.01
CA ASP A 86 -12.54 -16.86 0.25
C ASP A 86 -13.50 -16.92 -0.95
N PRO A 87 -13.58 -18.05 -1.69
CA PRO A 87 -14.48 -18.19 -2.83
C PRO A 87 -15.97 -18.23 -2.44
N GLU A 88 -16.30 -18.47 -1.16
CA GLU A 88 -17.69 -18.37 -0.69
C GLU A 88 -18.15 -16.91 -0.59
N ILE A 89 -17.20 -15.97 -0.43
CA ILE A 89 -17.47 -14.53 -0.38
C ILE A 89 -17.28 -13.91 -1.77
N PHE A 90 -16.16 -14.21 -2.43
CA PHE A 90 -15.83 -13.73 -3.77
C PHE A 90 -16.34 -14.70 -4.83
N THR A 91 -17.66 -14.71 -5.03
CA THR A 91 -18.35 -15.70 -5.89
C THR A 91 -18.13 -15.47 -7.39
N GLU A 92 -17.77 -14.25 -7.81
CA GLU A 92 -17.52 -13.95 -9.23
C GLU A 92 -16.10 -14.34 -9.66
N THR A 93 -15.10 -13.99 -8.85
CA THR A 93 -13.70 -14.34 -9.10
C THR A 93 -12.85 -14.18 -7.83
N VAL A 94 -11.86 -15.03 -7.70
CA VAL A 94 -10.76 -14.90 -6.71
C VAL A 94 -9.43 -14.54 -7.38
N GLU A 95 -9.43 -14.35 -8.70
CA GLU A 95 -8.23 -13.99 -9.44
C GLU A 95 -7.95 -12.50 -9.36
N PHE A 96 -6.68 -12.17 -9.10
CA PHE A 96 -6.21 -10.79 -9.08
C PHE A 96 -5.94 -10.30 -10.51
N ASP A 97 -6.40 -9.08 -10.80
CA ASP A 97 -6.10 -8.36 -12.03
C ASP A 97 -4.74 -7.64 -11.84
N PHE A 98 -3.72 -8.13 -12.55
CA PHE A 98 -2.37 -7.57 -12.44
C PHE A 98 -2.33 -6.10 -12.84
N GLU A 99 -2.99 -5.70 -13.93
CA GLU A 99 -2.92 -4.32 -14.43
C GLU A 99 -3.57 -3.31 -13.46
N LYS A 100 -4.69 -3.69 -12.83
CA LYS A 100 -5.31 -2.86 -11.80
C LYS A 100 -4.41 -2.70 -10.57
N LEU A 101 -3.81 -3.79 -10.10
CA LEU A 101 -2.87 -3.75 -8.97
C LEU A 101 -1.61 -2.97 -9.32
N ASN A 102 -1.05 -3.22 -10.51
CA ASN A 102 0.15 -2.56 -11.01
C ASN A 102 -0.03 -1.03 -11.05
N LYS A 103 -1.14 -0.56 -11.63
CA LYS A 103 -1.48 0.86 -11.67
C LYS A 103 -1.55 1.47 -10.28
N ARG A 104 -2.20 0.80 -9.33
CA ARG A 104 -2.31 1.30 -7.95
C ARG A 104 -0.98 1.30 -7.21
N ILE A 105 -0.15 0.29 -7.42
CA ILE A 105 1.19 0.19 -6.82
C ILE A 105 2.11 1.27 -7.37
N GLN A 106 2.06 1.53 -8.68
CA GLN A 106 2.80 2.62 -9.31
C GLN A 106 2.37 3.99 -8.75
N GLU A 107 1.08 4.23 -8.61
CA GLU A 107 0.53 5.45 -8.00
C GLU A 107 1.03 5.63 -6.55
N LEU A 108 1.00 4.57 -5.74
CA LEU A 108 1.52 4.59 -4.38
C LEU A 108 3.02 4.92 -4.32
N ALA A 109 3.80 4.44 -5.28
CA ALA A 109 5.22 4.76 -5.37
C ALA A 109 5.45 6.25 -5.70
N PHE A 110 4.63 6.87 -6.54
CA PHE A 110 4.68 8.32 -6.78
C PHE A 110 4.27 9.14 -5.56
N LEU A 111 3.22 8.71 -4.84
CA LEU A 111 2.72 9.41 -3.66
C LEU A 111 3.65 9.29 -2.44
N ASN A 112 4.55 8.31 -2.44
CA ASN A 112 5.49 8.08 -1.34
C ASN A 112 6.93 8.21 -1.84
N ARG A 113 7.42 9.43 -1.85
CA ARG A 113 8.78 9.78 -2.31
C ARG A 113 9.84 8.86 -1.70
N GLY A 114 10.69 8.28 -2.55
CA GLY A 114 11.79 7.41 -2.14
C GLY A 114 11.38 5.99 -1.71
N LEU A 115 10.09 5.65 -1.75
CA LEU A 115 9.62 4.29 -1.48
C LEU A 115 9.88 3.39 -2.69
N SER A 116 10.46 2.22 -2.46
CA SER A 116 10.59 1.15 -3.46
C SER A 116 9.48 0.14 -3.29
N ILE A 117 8.71 -0.10 -4.34
CA ILE A 117 7.64 -1.11 -4.37
C ILE A 117 7.81 -1.97 -5.62
N SER A 118 7.66 -3.28 -5.46
CA SER A 118 7.61 -4.22 -6.58
C SER A 118 6.29 -5.00 -6.58
N ILE A 119 5.84 -5.37 -7.77
CA ILE A 119 4.75 -6.31 -7.99
C ILE A 119 5.22 -7.41 -8.94
N THR A 120 4.93 -8.65 -8.59
CA THR A 120 5.28 -9.82 -9.41
C THR A 120 4.07 -10.73 -9.55
N ASP A 121 3.69 -11.04 -10.78
CA ASP A 121 2.77 -12.13 -11.13
C ASP A 121 3.60 -13.40 -11.37
N LYS A 122 3.25 -14.48 -10.69
CA LYS A 122 3.93 -15.78 -10.81
C LYS A 122 3.01 -16.86 -11.37
N ARG A 123 1.83 -16.48 -11.92
CA ARG A 123 0.91 -17.44 -12.54
C ARG A 123 1.53 -17.97 -13.83
N ASP A 124 1.42 -19.28 -14.04
CA ASP A 124 1.97 -19.97 -15.21
C ASP A 124 1.49 -19.34 -16.52
N GLY A 125 2.44 -18.95 -17.39
CA GLY A 125 2.16 -18.30 -18.66
C GLY A 125 1.78 -16.81 -18.56
N MET A 126 1.82 -16.21 -17.37
CA MET A 126 1.56 -14.79 -17.11
C MET A 126 2.68 -14.11 -16.31
N GLU A 127 3.85 -14.77 -16.19
CA GLU A 127 4.95 -14.31 -15.34
C GLU A 127 5.42 -12.92 -15.78
N GLN A 128 5.32 -11.97 -14.89
CA GLN A 128 5.77 -10.61 -15.10
C GLN A 128 6.10 -9.92 -13.78
N SER A 129 7.02 -8.96 -13.83
CA SER A 129 7.43 -8.17 -12.67
C SER A 129 7.61 -6.71 -13.04
N LYS A 130 7.25 -5.82 -12.12
CA LYS A 130 7.47 -4.37 -12.19
C LYS A 130 8.03 -3.87 -10.88
N ASP A 131 9.02 -2.97 -10.98
CA ASP A 131 9.64 -2.30 -9.84
C ASP A 131 9.45 -0.80 -9.99
N TYR A 132 9.07 -0.13 -8.92
CA TYR A 132 8.80 1.30 -8.88
C TYR A 132 9.57 1.98 -7.76
N HIS A 133 10.21 3.09 -8.10
CA HIS A 133 10.92 3.96 -7.16
C HIS A 133 11.00 5.37 -7.76
N TYR A 134 10.41 6.35 -7.09
CA TYR A 134 10.36 7.73 -7.56
C TYR A 134 10.86 8.71 -6.49
N GLU A 135 12.04 9.28 -6.72
CA GLU A 135 12.62 10.30 -5.82
C GLU A 135 11.92 11.67 -5.94
N GLY A 136 11.29 11.94 -7.08
CA GLY A 136 10.60 13.20 -7.34
C GLY A 136 9.17 13.29 -6.80
N GLY A 137 8.62 12.19 -6.25
CA GLY A 137 7.28 12.19 -5.66
C GLY A 137 6.19 12.61 -6.64
N ILE A 138 5.26 13.48 -6.21
CA ILE A 138 4.14 13.93 -7.05
C ILE A 138 4.58 14.79 -8.26
N ALA A 139 5.75 15.45 -8.21
CA ALA A 139 6.27 16.13 -9.39
C ALA A 139 6.60 15.13 -10.51
N SER A 140 7.22 13.99 -10.17
CA SER A 140 7.43 12.89 -11.12
C SER A 140 6.11 12.29 -11.60
N TYR A 141 5.09 12.26 -10.77
CA TYR A 141 3.76 11.77 -11.17
C TYR A 141 3.13 12.67 -12.22
N VAL A 142 3.21 13.99 -12.07
CA VAL A 142 2.74 14.95 -13.08
C VAL A 142 3.48 14.79 -14.40
N GLN A 143 4.82 14.61 -14.37
CA GLN A 143 5.60 14.32 -15.56
C GLN A 143 5.15 13.02 -16.24
N TYR A 144 4.94 11.97 -15.48
CA TYR A 144 4.46 10.68 -15.99
C TYR A 144 3.08 10.80 -16.67
N ILE A 145 2.13 11.51 -16.07
CA ILE A 145 0.79 11.75 -16.64
C ILE A 145 0.88 12.52 -17.97
N ASN A 146 1.91 13.33 -18.14
CA ASN A 146 2.11 14.19 -19.29
C ASN A 146 3.18 13.67 -20.28
N GLU A 147 3.76 12.49 -20.08
CA GLU A 147 4.87 11.96 -20.90
C GLU A 147 4.58 11.89 -22.40
N ASN A 148 3.30 11.71 -22.77
CA ASN A 148 2.83 11.64 -24.14
C ASN A 148 2.07 12.90 -24.58
N LYS A 149 2.23 14.01 -23.86
CA LYS A 149 1.60 15.30 -24.18
C LYS A 149 2.66 16.36 -24.45
N GLU A 150 2.33 17.32 -25.28
CA GLU A 150 3.17 18.49 -25.48
C GLU A 150 3.04 19.44 -24.29
N VAL A 151 4.11 19.56 -23.50
CA VAL A 151 4.15 20.40 -22.29
C VAL A 151 4.63 21.81 -22.64
N ILE A 152 4.13 22.82 -21.93
CA ILE A 152 4.53 24.22 -22.11
C ILE A 152 5.88 24.50 -21.46
N PHE A 153 6.22 23.75 -20.42
CA PHE A 153 7.52 23.80 -19.73
C PHE A 153 7.90 22.42 -19.20
N ASP A 154 9.19 22.10 -19.23
CA ASP A 154 9.69 20.75 -18.96
C ASP A 154 9.55 20.33 -17.49
N ASN A 155 9.80 21.25 -16.56
CA ASN A 155 9.77 20.95 -15.13
C ASN A 155 8.41 21.33 -14.53
N PRO A 156 7.70 20.42 -13.87
CA PRO A 156 6.50 20.75 -13.13
C PRO A 156 6.76 21.83 -12.07
N ILE A 157 5.81 22.70 -11.88
CA ILE A 157 5.77 23.59 -10.72
C ILE A 157 5.45 22.74 -9.50
N TYR A 158 6.28 22.82 -8.48
CA TYR A 158 6.11 22.07 -7.23
C TYR A 158 6.21 23.03 -6.05
N THR A 159 5.35 22.83 -5.09
CA THR A 159 5.42 23.50 -3.79
C THR A 159 4.93 22.56 -2.69
N ASP A 160 5.48 22.72 -1.52
CA ASP A 160 5.04 22.03 -0.31
C ASP A 160 4.96 23.00 0.85
N GLY A 161 4.21 22.64 1.86
CA GLY A 161 4.05 23.42 3.08
C GLY A 161 3.53 22.58 4.22
N GLU A 162 3.82 23.00 5.43
CA GLU A 162 3.35 22.37 6.65
C GLU A 162 2.74 23.44 7.56
N MET A 163 1.55 23.17 8.05
CA MET A 163 0.86 24.04 9.01
C MET A 163 0.17 23.17 10.07
N GLU A 164 0.54 23.39 11.33
CA GLU A 164 0.16 22.52 12.44
C GLU A 164 0.64 21.09 12.16
N ASP A 165 -0.22 20.09 12.10
CA ASP A 165 0.12 18.69 11.79
C ASP A 165 -0.31 18.28 10.36
N ILE A 166 -0.54 19.27 9.47
CA ILE A 166 -1.00 19.05 8.09
C ILE A 166 0.14 19.39 7.13
N THR A 167 0.60 18.40 6.38
CA THR A 167 1.53 18.60 5.25
C THR A 167 0.74 18.64 3.96
N VAL A 168 1.00 19.64 3.11
CA VAL A 168 0.39 19.81 1.79
C VAL A 168 1.48 19.83 0.74
N GLU A 169 1.29 19.09 -0.33
CA GLU A 169 2.15 19.11 -1.52
C GLU A 169 1.28 19.39 -2.75
N VAL A 170 1.77 20.23 -3.64
CA VAL A 170 1.11 20.56 -4.92
C VAL A 170 2.12 20.46 -6.04
N ALA A 171 1.76 19.74 -7.11
CA ALA A 171 2.52 19.73 -8.35
C ALA A 171 1.59 20.00 -9.54
N MET A 172 2.03 20.81 -10.50
CA MET A 172 1.26 21.15 -11.68
C MET A 172 2.16 21.34 -12.91
N GLN A 173 1.61 21.06 -14.08
CA GLN A 173 2.26 21.29 -15.36
C GLN A 173 1.21 21.61 -16.41
N TYR A 174 1.46 22.60 -17.25
CA TYR A 174 0.58 22.96 -18.35
C TYR A 174 0.98 22.25 -19.64
N THR A 175 -0.02 21.85 -20.40
CA THR A 175 0.12 21.28 -21.75
C THR A 175 -0.57 22.18 -22.78
N THR A 176 -0.27 21.98 -24.05
CA THR A 176 -0.94 22.68 -25.16
C THR A 176 -2.38 22.19 -25.40
N GLY A 177 -2.78 21.09 -24.78
CA GLY A 177 -4.12 20.51 -24.90
C GLY A 177 -5.17 21.27 -24.07
N TYR A 178 -6.42 21.06 -24.43
CA TYR A 178 -7.59 21.69 -23.73
C TYR A 178 -8.21 20.83 -22.63
N HIS A 179 -7.60 19.68 -22.33
CA HIS A 179 -8.08 18.80 -21.26
C HIS A 179 -7.33 19.05 -19.97
N GLU A 180 -8.07 19.29 -18.92
CA GLU A 180 -7.56 19.37 -17.56
C GLU A 180 -7.61 18.00 -16.88
N THR A 181 -6.57 17.67 -16.12
CA THR A 181 -6.54 16.51 -15.24
C THR A 181 -6.18 16.99 -13.84
N VAL A 182 -7.10 16.88 -12.90
CA VAL A 182 -6.90 17.22 -11.50
C VAL A 182 -7.01 15.94 -10.67
N MET A 183 -6.03 15.71 -9.80
CA MET A 183 -6.02 14.60 -8.88
C MET A 183 -5.73 15.13 -7.49
N SER A 184 -6.51 14.71 -6.51
CA SER A 184 -6.30 15.07 -5.11
C SER A 184 -6.26 13.82 -4.24
N PHE A 185 -5.42 13.85 -3.21
CA PHE A 185 -5.18 12.74 -2.32
C PHE A 185 -5.15 13.23 -0.88
N ALA A 186 -5.76 12.47 0.01
CA ALA A 186 -5.63 12.64 1.45
C ALA A 186 -5.03 11.37 2.05
N ASN A 187 -3.82 11.48 2.65
CA ASN A 187 -3.07 10.34 3.18
C ASN A 187 -2.94 9.18 2.16
N ASN A 188 -2.55 9.50 0.93
CA ASN A 188 -2.40 8.56 -0.20
C ASN A 188 -3.71 7.90 -0.69
N ILE A 189 -4.87 8.39 -0.27
CA ILE A 189 -6.18 7.94 -0.76
C ILE A 189 -6.69 8.99 -1.73
N HIS A 190 -6.99 8.57 -2.97
CA HIS A 190 -7.57 9.44 -3.99
C HIS A 190 -8.94 9.94 -3.52
N THR A 191 -9.15 11.26 -3.56
CA THR A 191 -10.44 11.90 -3.26
C THR A 191 -11.15 12.19 -4.57
N HIS A 192 -12.32 11.60 -4.80
CA HIS A 192 -13.08 11.77 -6.05
C HIS A 192 -13.89 13.06 -6.11
N GLU A 193 -14.08 13.69 -4.97
CA GLU A 193 -14.81 14.94 -4.84
C GLU A 193 -13.90 15.93 -4.10
N GLY A 194 -13.00 16.54 -4.81
CA GLY A 194 -12.13 17.67 -4.47
C GLY A 194 -11.70 17.84 -3.03
#